data_e44d89828eab69b3c69e68cafaa369f3
#
_entry.id   e44d89828eab69b3c69e68cafaa369f3
#
_cell.length_a   1.000
_cell.length_b   1.000
_cell.length_c   1.000
_cell.angle_alpha   90.00
_cell.angle_beta   90.00
_cell.angle_gamma   90.00
#
_symmetry.space_group_name_H-M   'P 1'
#
loop_
_entity.id
_entity.type
_entity.pdbx_description
1 polymer ?
#
loop_
_entity_poly.entity_id
_entity_poly.type
_entity_poly.pdbx_seq_one_letter_code
_entity_poly.pdbx_strand_id
1 'polypeptide(L)'
;MPDWKLQSSNEVMLLEAYGDSPAFDALLKATGRGARRDSPVDQDCIDAKNSVDNNDLEILHAPPGYAFFPSFFSLSRQFPTDGLTFISPCYMGLHNNVSTPEMKLRAHDWPPQTPDFVTHDVLATYIQDTAAAYDVLSNISFRTRVDKAEKKGSKWEVQSSRLVDGEIETAVQQFDALIVASGHYHAPNIPDYPNLPAWKSAFPSRITHSKVYRSPTPFAGKNVLVIGAGVSSTDICRELGSVAAKIWQSSRGGEYDLLPSMLPENCTRVGGIASFSTLTSTSLLHNTAPIPGSVILSSGEELKNIHHVILATGYHMSYPFLPHLHDDNATPEHANEEILVTTGQITHNLHKDIFYIPDPSLAFIGVPYHVATFSLFEFQAMCVAAILSGSSSLPGQQEMRKEYVERIAKKGVGRAFHSLKDDEGEIAYVREMVGIVNQGKKEGEKVEGHSKEWFEAYGRRLVRMKEKRGRKVEVEVKEKVAGPAEAVQNEGVK
;
A
#
# COMPACT_ATOMS: atom_id res chain seq x y z
N MET A 1 -19.84 14.73 -14.85
CA MET A 1 -19.28 14.08 -13.65
C MET A 1 -18.07 14.87 -13.23
N PRO A 2 -17.92 15.26 -11.98
CA PRO A 2 -16.75 16.05 -11.56
C PRO A 2 -15.47 15.21 -11.69
N ASP A 3 -14.37 15.84 -12.06
CA ASP A 3 -13.03 15.31 -12.39
C ASP A 3 -12.28 14.54 -11.28
N TRP A 4 -12.98 13.81 -10.44
CA TRP A 4 -12.37 13.02 -9.38
C TRP A 4 -11.70 11.73 -9.88
N LYS A 5 -12.11 11.25 -11.06
CA LYS A 5 -11.67 9.98 -11.64
C LYS A 5 -10.35 10.08 -12.45
N LEU A 6 -9.82 11.27 -12.71
CA LEU A 6 -8.76 11.47 -13.72
C LEU A 6 -7.33 11.69 -13.19
N GLN A 7 -7.03 11.40 -11.92
CA GLN A 7 -5.66 11.57 -11.39
C GLN A 7 -5.16 10.33 -10.66
N SER A 8 -5.10 9.20 -11.35
CA SER A 8 -4.32 8.05 -10.90
C SER A 8 -3.11 7.89 -11.81
N SER A 9 -1.93 8.26 -11.34
CA SER A 9 -0.67 7.80 -11.93
C SER A 9 -0.41 6.38 -11.46
N ASN A 10 -0.16 5.48 -12.40
CA ASN A 10 0.07 4.07 -12.13
C ASN A 10 1.53 3.77 -12.39
N GLU A 11 2.15 3.05 -11.49
CA GLU A 11 3.48 2.52 -11.69
C GLU A 11 3.41 1.00 -11.78
N VAL A 12 4.06 0.47 -12.79
CA VAL A 12 4.15 -0.94 -13.10
C VAL A 12 5.62 -1.32 -13.11
N MET A 13 5.97 -2.38 -12.43
CA MET A 13 7.27 -3.00 -12.57
C MET A 13 7.25 -3.91 -13.80
N LEU A 14 8.06 -3.60 -14.79
CA LEU A 14 8.23 -4.39 -15.99
C LEU A 14 9.45 -5.31 -15.82
N LEU A 15 9.24 -6.61 -15.95
CA LEU A 15 10.30 -7.59 -16.00
C LEU A 15 10.44 -8.09 -17.44
N GLU A 16 11.60 -7.84 -18.05
CA GLU A 16 12.00 -8.54 -19.26
C GLU A 16 12.35 -9.98 -18.90
N ALA A 17 11.63 -10.94 -19.45
CA ALA A 17 11.94 -12.35 -19.31
C ALA A 17 13.01 -12.75 -20.32
N TYR A 18 14.26 -12.33 -20.08
CA TYR A 18 15.41 -12.93 -20.76
C TYR A 18 16.04 -13.98 -19.85
N GLY A 19 16.20 -15.18 -20.32
CA GLY A 19 16.80 -16.31 -19.60
C GLY A 19 18.25 -16.08 -19.15
N ASP A 20 18.88 -14.97 -19.53
CA ASP A 20 20.25 -14.56 -19.17
C ASP A 20 20.32 -13.09 -18.72
N SER A 21 19.23 -12.48 -18.28
CA SER A 21 19.24 -11.08 -17.83
C SER A 21 19.82 -10.93 -16.41
N PRO A 22 20.76 -9.99 -16.19
CA PRO A 22 21.29 -9.68 -14.85
C PRO A 22 20.22 -9.29 -13.83
N ALA A 23 19.09 -8.70 -14.26
CA ALA A 23 17.97 -8.33 -13.39
C ALA A 23 17.21 -9.55 -12.90
N PHE A 24 17.03 -10.55 -13.73
CA PHE A 24 16.41 -11.81 -13.35
C PHE A 24 17.33 -12.62 -12.43
N ASP A 25 18.63 -12.64 -12.72
CA ASP A 25 19.66 -13.18 -11.84
C ASP A 25 19.73 -12.46 -10.48
N ALA A 26 19.52 -11.14 -10.44
CA ALA A 26 19.47 -10.37 -9.20
C ALA A 26 18.23 -10.75 -8.37
N LEU A 27 17.07 -10.92 -8.99
CA LEU A 27 15.85 -11.39 -8.33
C LEU A 27 16.01 -12.86 -7.84
N LEU A 28 16.65 -13.72 -8.62
CA LEU A 28 16.99 -15.08 -8.22
C LEU A 28 18.08 -15.12 -7.14
N LYS A 29 19.05 -14.21 -7.15
CA LYS A 29 20.08 -14.06 -6.11
C LYS A 29 19.49 -13.55 -4.79
N ALA A 30 18.52 -12.67 -4.83
CA ALA A 30 17.75 -12.25 -3.66
C ALA A 30 17.01 -13.44 -3.02
N THR A 31 16.73 -14.49 -3.78
CA THR A 31 16.09 -15.72 -3.31
C THR A 31 17.05 -16.77 -2.72
N GLY A 32 18.32 -16.47 -2.52
CA GLY A 32 19.24 -17.33 -1.74
C GLY A 32 20.47 -17.86 -2.45
N ARG A 33 20.85 -17.34 -3.63
CA ARG A 33 22.11 -17.70 -4.30
C ARG A 33 22.91 -16.46 -4.69
N GLY A 34 24.00 -16.16 -4.02
CA GLY A 34 24.96 -15.22 -4.54
C GLY A 34 25.99 -14.70 -3.58
N ALA A 35 27.24 -14.89 -3.91
CA ALA A 35 28.39 -14.30 -3.24
C ALA A 35 28.40 -12.77 -3.44
N ARG A 36 28.74 -12.05 -2.37
CA ARG A 36 29.06 -10.62 -2.39
C ARG A 36 30.12 -10.33 -3.45
N ARG A 37 29.89 -9.35 -4.29
CA ARG A 37 30.94 -8.67 -5.04
C ARG A 37 31.23 -7.36 -4.33
N ASP A 38 32.45 -7.21 -3.83
CA ASP A 38 33.01 -5.93 -3.39
C ASP A 38 33.25 -5.07 -4.64
N SER A 39 32.42 -4.08 -4.85
CA SER A 39 32.66 -3.00 -5.83
C SER A 39 32.75 -1.68 -5.10
N PRO A 40 33.69 -0.79 -5.44
CA PRO A 40 33.83 0.51 -4.79
C PRO A 40 32.63 1.39 -5.15
N VAL A 41 32.08 2.05 -4.13
CA VAL A 41 31.05 3.09 -4.25
C VAL A 41 31.64 4.27 -5.01
N ASP A 42 30.95 4.71 -6.06
CA ASP A 42 31.37 5.85 -6.87
C ASP A 42 31.33 7.14 -6.02
N GLN A 43 32.49 7.81 -5.90
CA GLN A 43 32.73 8.94 -5.01
C GLN A 43 31.89 10.15 -5.43
N ASP A 44 31.47 10.24 -6.68
CA ASP A 44 30.65 11.35 -7.21
C ASP A 44 29.23 11.42 -6.62
N CYS A 45 28.72 10.32 -6.07
CA CYS A 45 27.45 10.30 -5.34
C CYS A 45 27.55 10.85 -3.91
N ILE A 46 28.75 10.93 -3.34
CA ILE A 46 28.96 11.40 -1.95
C ILE A 46 29.17 12.92 -1.95
N ASP A 47 29.79 13.48 -2.99
CA ASP A 47 30.10 14.90 -3.05
C ASP A 47 28.88 15.80 -3.34
N ALA A 48 27.81 15.25 -3.91
CA ALA A 48 26.53 15.95 -4.07
C ALA A 48 25.77 16.20 -2.75
N LYS A 49 26.16 15.54 -1.65
CA LYS A 49 25.56 15.73 -0.32
C LYS A 49 26.08 16.91 0.47
N ASN A 50 27.21 17.51 0.08
CA ASN A 50 27.95 18.47 0.92
C ASN A 50 27.86 19.93 0.46
N SER A 51 27.04 20.28 -0.53
CA SER A 51 26.94 21.63 -1.05
C SER A 51 25.53 22.23 -0.99
N VAL A 52 24.87 22.19 0.16
CA VAL A 52 23.60 22.91 0.33
C VAL A 52 23.76 23.92 1.46
N ASP A 53 23.80 25.20 1.07
CA ASP A 53 23.80 26.33 1.96
C ASP A 53 22.41 26.56 2.59
N ASN A 54 22.38 26.91 3.87
CA ASN A 54 21.27 26.80 4.81
C ASN A 54 20.20 27.90 4.73
N ASN A 55 19.86 28.50 3.58
CA ASN A 55 18.91 29.62 3.58
C ASN A 55 17.75 29.62 2.58
N ASP A 56 17.56 28.57 1.79
CA ASP A 56 16.36 28.48 0.98
C ASP A 56 15.77 27.07 1.15
N LEU A 57 14.60 27.00 1.80
CA LEU A 57 13.72 25.85 1.81
C LEU A 57 13.13 25.64 0.40
N GLU A 58 13.98 25.50 -0.58
CA GLU A 58 13.63 24.92 -1.86
C GLU A 58 13.39 23.43 -1.68
N ILE A 59 12.23 23.04 -2.12
CA ILE A 59 11.73 21.68 -2.17
C ILE A 59 12.80 20.82 -2.85
N LEU A 60 13.51 20.03 -2.06
CA LEU A 60 14.38 18.99 -2.59
C LEU A 60 13.56 18.07 -3.49
N HIS A 61 13.71 18.25 -4.79
CA HIS A 61 13.37 17.20 -5.72
C HIS A 61 14.11 15.95 -5.28
N ALA A 62 13.40 14.87 -5.02
CA ALA A 62 14.06 13.60 -4.79
C ALA A 62 15.04 13.35 -5.93
N PRO A 63 16.31 12.97 -5.65
CA PRO A 63 17.28 12.69 -6.69
C PRO A 63 16.71 11.67 -7.67
N PRO A 64 17.10 11.70 -8.95
CA PRO A 64 16.68 10.68 -9.90
C PRO A 64 17.08 9.32 -9.34
N GLY A 65 16.10 8.47 -9.04
CA GLY A 65 16.34 7.18 -8.43
C GLY A 65 15.22 6.60 -7.56
N TYR A 66 14.08 7.25 -7.42
CA TYR A 66 13.10 6.92 -6.35
C TYR A 66 11.76 6.34 -6.81
N ALA A 67 11.67 5.70 -7.94
CA ALA A 67 10.40 5.21 -8.47
C ALA A 67 9.96 3.82 -7.98
N PHE A 68 10.73 3.15 -7.13
CA PHE A 68 10.39 1.78 -6.69
C PHE A 68 9.22 1.72 -5.70
N PHE A 69 8.87 2.86 -5.03
CA PHE A 69 7.72 2.95 -4.13
C PHE A 69 7.06 4.32 -4.24
N PRO A 70 6.20 4.53 -5.23
CA PRO A 70 5.56 5.83 -5.45
C PRO A 70 4.71 6.31 -4.28
N SER A 71 4.25 5.40 -3.45
CA SER A 71 3.40 5.75 -2.30
C SER A 71 4.09 6.57 -1.22
N PHE A 72 5.43 6.62 -1.18
CA PHE A 72 6.16 7.18 -0.05
C PHE A 72 6.88 8.50 -0.32
N PHE A 73 7.08 8.97 -1.57
CA PHE A 73 8.14 9.93 -1.86
C PHE A 73 7.80 11.30 -2.44
N SER A 74 6.58 11.66 -2.70
CA SER A 74 6.31 13.01 -3.19
C SER A 74 5.69 13.92 -2.12
N LEU A 75 6.53 14.74 -1.47
CA LEU A 75 6.13 15.86 -0.61
C LEU A 75 5.86 17.15 -1.40
N SER A 76 5.73 17.10 -2.74
CA SER A 76 5.51 18.31 -3.53
C SER A 76 4.21 19.02 -3.11
N ARG A 77 4.33 20.29 -2.75
CA ARG A 77 3.21 21.16 -2.34
C ARG A 77 2.38 21.68 -3.53
N GLN A 78 2.81 21.45 -4.75
CA GLN A 78 2.11 21.91 -5.96
C GLN A 78 1.37 20.76 -6.62
N PHE A 79 0.14 21.03 -7.06
CA PHE A 79 -0.56 20.13 -7.94
C PHE A 79 0.23 20.01 -9.24
N PRO A 80 0.57 18.80 -9.71
CA PRO A 80 1.34 18.64 -10.92
C PRO A 80 0.56 19.19 -12.11
N THR A 81 1.17 20.10 -12.85
CA THR A 81 0.62 20.61 -14.11
C THR A 81 0.96 19.72 -15.30
N ASP A 82 1.91 18.81 -15.12
CA ASP A 82 2.44 17.91 -16.15
C ASP A 82 1.68 16.58 -16.31
N GLY A 83 0.76 16.26 -15.37
CA GLY A 83 0.00 15.01 -15.38
C GLY A 83 0.82 13.75 -15.15
N LEU A 84 2.14 13.85 -14.96
CA LEU A 84 3.07 12.73 -14.67
C LEU A 84 3.49 12.66 -13.22
N THR A 85 3.35 13.74 -12.46
CA THR A 85 3.75 13.76 -11.05
C THR A 85 2.71 13.09 -10.17
N PHE A 86 3.16 12.18 -9.33
CA PHE A 86 2.33 11.41 -8.41
C PHE A 86 2.20 12.12 -7.05
N ILE A 87 0.98 12.20 -6.52
CA ILE A 87 0.74 12.67 -5.15
C ILE A 87 0.70 11.48 -4.20
N SER A 88 1.77 11.27 -3.44
CA SER A 88 1.84 10.28 -2.37
C SER A 88 0.86 10.60 -1.23
N PRO A 89 0.24 9.60 -0.58
CA PRO A 89 -0.52 9.81 0.66
C PRO A 89 0.37 10.03 1.90
N CYS A 90 1.69 10.12 1.73
CA CYS A 90 2.64 10.29 2.82
C CYS A 90 2.53 11.69 3.45
N TYR A 91 2.62 11.78 4.77
CA TYR A 91 2.61 13.02 5.55
C TYR A 91 3.79 13.06 6.53
N MET A 92 4.15 14.24 7.02
CA MET A 92 5.41 14.47 7.75
C MET A 92 5.58 13.59 8.99
N GLY A 93 4.50 13.34 9.73
CA GLY A 93 4.53 12.52 10.95
C GLY A 93 4.28 11.04 10.73
N LEU A 94 4.27 10.56 9.47
CA LEU A 94 3.98 9.15 9.19
C LEU A 94 5.11 8.24 9.68
N HIS A 95 4.73 7.26 10.49
CA HIS A 95 5.59 6.18 10.98
C HIS A 95 5.02 4.82 10.53
N ASN A 96 5.87 3.81 10.48
CA ASN A 96 5.40 2.43 10.31
C ASN A 96 4.53 2.02 11.50
N ASN A 97 3.54 1.18 11.24
CA ASN A 97 2.65 0.59 12.25
C ASN A 97 2.91 -0.90 12.50
N VAL A 98 3.78 -1.49 11.69
CA VAL A 98 4.37 -2.82 11.83
C VAL A 98 5.86 -2.62 12.11
N SER A 99 6.43 -3.36 13.06
CA SER A 99 7.82 -3.13 13.49
C SER A 99 8.85 -3.45 12.41
N THR A 100 9.99 -2.76 12.42
CA THR A 100 11.07 -2.96 11.46
C THR A 100 11.58 -4.41 11.39
N PRO A 101 11.68 -5.20 12.49
CA PRO A 101 12.02 -6.62 12.36
C PRO A 101 10.98 -7.46 11.60
N GLU A 102 9.68 -7.10 11.69
CA GLU A 102 8.65 -7.77 10.89
C GLU A 102 8.68 -7.36 9.42
N MET A 103 9.14 -6.14 9.12
CA MET A 103 9.27 -5.61 7.77
C MET A 103 10.61 -5.93 7.11
N LYS A 104 11.55 -6.55 7.83
CA LYS A 104 12.89 -6.86 7.33
C LYS A 104 12.84 -7.78 6.11
N LEU A 105 13.52 -7.38 5.04
CA LEU A 105 13.78 -8.24 3.90
C LEU A 105 14.80 -9.32 4.26
N ARG A 106 14.64 -10.51 3.71
CA ARG A 106 15.63 -11.59 3.86
C ARG A 106 16.95 -11.23 3.21
N ALA A 107 16.86 -10.48 2.13
CA ALA A 107 17.97 -10.08 1.29
C ALA A 107 18.80 -8.94 1.90
N HIS A 108 18.22 -8.12 2.79
CA HIS A 108 18.86 -6.90 3.27
C HIS A 108 18.52 -6.64 4.74
N ASP A 109 19.55 -6.41 5.56
CA ASP A 109 19.39 -6.08 6.98
C ASP A 109 19.13 -4.59 7.18
N TRP A 110 18.38 -4.25 8.23
CA TRP A 110 18.31 -2.87 8.71
C TRP A 110 19.67 -2.42 9.24
N PRO A 111 20.01 -1.13 9.14
CA PRO A 111 21.18 -0.58 9.85
C PRO A 111 21.16 -0.97 11.34
N PRO A 112 22.32 -1.25 11.95
CA PRO A 112 22.40 -1.59 13.36
C PRO A 112 21.69 -0.56 14.23
N GLN A 113 20.96 -1.02 15.25
CA GLN A 113 20.21 -0.19 16.20
C GLN A 113 19.01 0.57 15.60
N THR A 114 18.53 0.21 14.43
CA THR A 114 17.28 0.78 13.87
C THR A 114 16.12 0.52 14.83
N PRO A 115 15.37 1.56 15.28
CA PRO A 115 14.21 1.39 16.15
C PRO A 115 13.09 0.56 15.49
N ASP A 116 12.25 -0.09 16.33
CA ASP A 116 11.06 -0.82 15.85
C ASP A 116 10.10 0.05 15.04
N PHE A 117 9.99 1.34 15.39
CA PHE A 117 9.10 2.30 14.72
C PHE A 117 9.92 3.51 14.27
N VAL A 118 9.91 3.75 12.97
CA VAL A 118 10.69 4.78 12.29
C VAL A 118 9.81 5.63 11.40
N THR A 119 10.29 6.80 11.02
CA THR A 119 9.63 7.69 10.08
C THR A 119 9.72 7.15 8.64
N HIS A 120 8.85 7.64 7.79
CA HIS A 120 8.74 7.20 6.39
C HIS A 120 10.04 7.37 5.59
N ASP A 121 10.87 8.37 5.89
CA ASP A 121 12.16 8.62 5.25
C ASP A 121 13.18 7.50 5.53
N VAL A 122 13.18 6.95 6.76
CA VAL A 122 14.02 5.80 7.11
C VAL A 122 13.60 4.57 6.32
N LEU A 123 12.27 4.33 6.19
CA LEU A 123 11.76 3.24 5.34
C LEU A 123 12.20 3.42 3.89
N ALA A 124 12.17 4.65 3.44
CA ALA A 124 12.59 5.03 2.12
C ALA A 124 14.04 4.71 1.85
N THR A 125 14.91 5.17 2.73
CA THR A 125 16.34 4.92 2.64
C THR A 125 16.62 3.42 2.62
N TYR A 126 15.96 2.66 3.48
CA TYR A 126 16.13 1.20 3.52
C TYR A 126 15.83 0.52 2.17
N ILE A 127 14.75 0.92 1.49
CA ILE A 127 14.41 0.37 0.18
C ILE A 127 15.40 0.80 -0.91
N GLN A 128 15.88 2.05 -0.84
CA GLN A 128 16.90 2.54 -1.78
C GLN A 128 18.23 1.81 -1.61
N ASP A 129 18.66 1.64 -0.37
CA ASP A 129 19.88 0.91 -0.05
C ASP A 129 19.76 -0.55 -0.50
N THR A 130 18.57 -1.15 -0.34
CA THR A 130 18.29 -2.48 -0.88
C THR A 130 18.44 -2.51 -2.40
N ALA A 131 17.82 -1.58 -3.12
CA ALA A 131 17.90 -1.52 -4.57
C ALA A 131 19.35 -1.30 -5.07
N ALA A 132 20.11 -0.47 -4.37
CA ALA A 132 21.53 -0.25 -4.67
C ALA A 132 22.37 -1.50 -4.39
N ALA A 133 22.15 -2.18 -3.25
CA ALA A 133 22.89 -3.38 -2.86
C ALA A 133 22.72 -4.55 -3.85
N TYR A 134 21.59 -4.58 -4.57
CA TYR A 134 21.30 -5.62 -5.58
C TYR A 134 21.45 -5.15 -7.02
N ASP A 135 22.01 -3.95 -7.24
CA ASP A 135 22.29 -3.38 -8.57
C ASP A 135 21.07 -3.37 -9.51
N VAL A 136 19.87 -3.13 -8.94
CA VAL A 136 18.63 -3.08 -9.74
C VAL A 136 18.31 -1.67 -10.25
N LEU A 137 19.02 -0.64 -9.78
CA LEU A 137 18.72 0.76 -10.12
C LEU A 137 18.84 1.05 -11.62
N SER A 138 19.81 0.39 -12.30
CA SER A 138 20.02 0.52 -13.75
C SER A 138 18.84 0.01 -14.59
N ASN A 139 18.00 -0.85 -14.01
CA ASN A 139 16.85 -1.47 -14.67
C ASN A 139 15.54 -0.70 -14.37
N ILE A 140 15.61 0.40 -13.63
CA ILE A 140 14.43 1.18 -13.25
C ILE A 140 14.32 2.41 -14.15
N SER A 141 13.19 2.56 -14.83
CA SER A 141 12.86 3.77 -15.58
C SER A 141 12.11 4.74 -14.68
N PHE A 142 12.86 5.69 -14.08
CA PHE A 142 12.29 6.72 -13.22
C PHE A 142 11.51 7.77 -14.00
N ARG A 143 10.58 8.49 -13.32
CA ARG A 143 9.69 9.51 -13.92
C ARG A 143 8.88 8.95 -15.10
N THR A 144 8.57 7.66 -15.06
CA THR A 144 7.87 6.97 -16.13
C THR A 144 6.52 6.47 -15.61
N ARG A 145 5.46 6.82 -16.32
CA ARG A 145 4.10 6.34 -16.06
C ARG A 145 3.73 5.34 -17.13
N VAL A 146 3.15 4.22 -16.72
CA VAL A 146 2.47 3.32 -17.66
C VAL A 146 1.08 3.87 -17.95
N ASP A 147 0.82 4.16 -19.21
CA ASP A 147 -0.45 4.72 -19.68
C ASP A 147 -1.43 3.62 -20.08
N LYS A 148 -0.94 2.57 -20.73
CA LYS A 148 -1.73 1.41 -21.14
C LYS A 148 -0.87 0.15 -21.18
N ALA A 149 -1.46 -0.98 -20.78
CA ALA A 149 -0.90 -2.30 -21.02
C ALA A 149 -2.00 -3.22 -21.57
N GLU A 150 -1.67 -4.00 -22.59
CA GLU A 150 -2.60 -4.88 -23.29
C GLU A 150 -1.88 -6.12 -23.79
N LYS A 151 -2.51 -7.30 -23.65
CA LYS A 151 -1.96 -8.53 -24.20
C LYS A 151 -2.20 -8.60 -25.70
N LYS A 152 -1.13 -8.74 -26.48
CA LYS A 152 -1.18 -8.92 -27.94
C LYS A 152 -0.46 -10.21 -28.34
N GLY A 153 -1.26 -11.21 -28.65
CA GLY A 153 -0.72 -12.56 -28.86
C GLY A 153 -0.06 -13.11 -27.59
N SER A 154 1.22 -13.44 -27.64
CA SER A 154 1.97 -13.97 -26.49
C SER A 154 2.65 -12.89 -25.64
N LYS A 155 2.66 -11.62 -26.08
CA LYS A 155 3.38 -10.53 -25.42
C LYS A 155 2.45 -9.49 -24.81
N TRP A 156 2.90 -8.83 -23.76
CA TRP A 156 2.30 -7.62 -23.21
C TRP A 156 2.88 -6.42 -23.94
N GLU A 157 2.03 -5.65 -24.60
CA GLU A 157 2.38 -4.34 -25.16
C GLU A 157 2.10 -3.27 -24.10
N VAL A 158 3.13 -2.55 -23.71
CA VAL A 158 3.08 -1.52 -22.66
C VAL A 158 3.43 -0.18 -23.28
N GLN A 159 2.48 0.73 -23.20
CA GLN A 159 2.66 2.13 -23.53
C GLN A 159 2.99 2.93 -22.27
N SER A 160 4.04 3.72 -22.33
CA SER A 160 4.50 4.57 -21.22
C SER A 160 4.82 5.98 -21.65
N SER A 161 4.69 6.92 -20.70
CA SER A 161 5.10 8.31 -20.83
C SER A 161 6.15 8.65 -19.78
N ARG A 162 7.23 9.29 -20.20
CA ARG A 162 8.35 9.69 -19.35
C ARG A 162 8.61 11.18 -19.48
N LEU A 163 8.89 11.85 -18.35
CA LEU A 163 9.32 13.26 -18.34
C LEU A 163 10.84 13.32 -18.45
N VAL A 164 11.32 13.88 -19.58
CA VAL A 164 12.75 14.08 -19.87
C VAL A 164 12.94 15.57 -20.22
N ASP A 165 13.77 16.27 -19.46
CA ASP A 165 14.11 17.69 -19.69
C ASP A 165 12.89 18.61 -19.88
N GLY A 166 11.77 18.31 -19.21
CA GLY A 166 10.51 19.07 -19.29
C GLY A 166 9.58 18.68 -20.42
N GLU A 167 9.99 17.77 -21.30
CA GLU A 167 9.19 17.22 -22.39
C GLU A 167 8.69 15.82 -22.07
N ILE A 168 7.50 15.48 -22.58
CA ILE A 168 6.93 14.13 -22.41
C ILE A 168 7.31 13.26 -23.60
N GLU A 169 8.12 12.26 -23.34
CA GLU A 169 8.44 11.20 -24.31
C GLU A 169 7.50 10.02 -24.09
N THR A 170 7.02 9.43 -25.19
CA THR A 170 6.20 8.21 -25.16
C THR A 170 6.96 7.05 -25.77
N ALA A 171 6.77 5.86 -25.20
CA ALA A 171 7.36 4.61 -25.69
C ALA A 171 6.33 3.48 -25.69
N VAL A 172 6.50 2.54 -26.62
CA VAL A 172 5.76 1.28 -26.65
C VAL A 172 6.77 0.15 -26.64
N GLN A 173 6.66 -0.75 -25.66
CA GLN A 173 7.56 -1.88 -25.48
C GLN A 173 6.76 -3.17 -25.31
N GLN A 174 7.40 -4.31 -25.64
CA GLN A 174 6.79 -5.63 -25.51
C GLN A 174 7.51 -6.48 -24.48
N PHE A 175 6.76 -7.17 -23.62
CA PHE A 175 7.25 -7.99 -22.52
C PHE A 175 6.56 -9.35 -22.50
N ASP A 176 7.23 -10.36 -21.95
CA ASP A 176 6.69 -11.71 -21.78
C ASP A 176 5.69 -11.78 -20.64
N ALA A 177 5.93 -11.01 -19.58
CA ALA A 177 5.08 -10.94 -18.39
C ALA A 177 4.94 -9.50 -17.90
N LEU A 178 3.86 -9.22 -17.20
CA LEU A 178 3.55 -7.94 -16.57
C LEU A 178 3.33 -8.16 -15.06
N ILE A 179 4.17 -7.55 -14.23
CA ILE A 179 4.04 -7.60 -12.78
C ILE A 179 3.61 -6.23 -12.26
N VAL A 180 2.42 -6.17 -11.68
CA VAL A 180 1.83 -4.96 -11.13
C VAL A 180 2.19 -4.85 -9.65
N ALA A 181 3.04 -3.88 -9.29
CA ALA A 181 3.46 -3.59 -7.92
C ALA A 181 3.14 -2.14 -7.52
N SER A 182 2.09 -1.56 -8.10
CA SER A 182 1.73 -0.14 -7.98
C SER A 182 1.12 0.24 -6.62
N GLY A 183 0.91 -0.71 -5.71
CA GLY A 183 0.21 -0.48 -4.46
C GLY A 183 -1.29 -0.19 -4.65
N HIS A 184 -1.98 0.16 -3.56
CA HIS A 184 -3.43 0.37 -3.57
C HIS A 184 -3.87 1.65 -2.83
N TYR A 185 -2.96 2.63 -2.63
CA TYR A 185 -3.26 3.89 -1.95
C TYR A 185 -3.20 5.11 -2.89
N HIS A 186 -3.63 4.98 -4.14
CA HIS A 186 -3.60 6.07 -5.11
C HIS A 186 -4.98 6.55 -5.59
N ALA A 187 -6.00 5.69 -5.67
CA ALA A 187 -7.37 6.06 -6.06
C ALA A 187 -8.22 6.36 -4.81
N PRO A 188 -8.47 7.64 -4.43
CA PRO A 188 -9.22 7.97 -3.24
C PRO A 188 -10.65 7.46 -3.29
N ASN A 189 -11.13 6.85 -2.22
CA ASN A 189 -12.54 6.53 -2.05
C ASN A 189 -13.30 7.77 -1.59
N ILE A 190 -14.07 8.38 -2.47
CA ILE A 190 -14.92 9.54 -2.16
C ILE A 190 -16.35 9.05 -1.98
N PRO A 191 -16.90 9.14 -0.76
CA PRO A 191 -18.27 8.71 -0.51
C PRO A 191 -19.29 9.64 -1.19
N ASP A 192 -20.37 9.04 -1.66
CA ASP A 192 -21.48 9.77 -2.26
C ASP A 192 -22.44 10.28 -1.17
N TYR A 193 -22.08 11.40 -0.51
CA TYR A 193 -22.95 12.07 0.42
C TYR A 193 -23.73 13.20 -0.28
N PRO A 194 -25.04 13.33 -0.05
CA PRO A 194 -25.82 14.46 -0.55
C PRO A 194 -25.14 15.80 -0.27
N ASN A 195 -25.01 16.65 -1.31
CA ASN A 195 -24.37 17.96 -1.32
C ASN A 195 -22.85 18.01 -1.08
N LEU A 196 -22.14 16.90 -0.84
CA LEU A 196 -20.67 16.89 -0.75
C LEU A 196 -20.00 17.44 -2.02
N PRO A 197 -20.45 17.09 -3.24
CA PRO A 197 -19.89 17.68 -4.46
C PRO A 197 -20.00 19.21 -4.53
N ALA A 198 -21.15 19.77 -4.09
CA ALA A 198 -21.35 21.23 -4.05
C ALA A 198 -20.40 21.92 -3.05
N TRP A 199 -20.20 21.31 -1.86
CA TRP A 199 -19.25 21.80 -0.87
C TRP A 199 -17.82 21.76 -1.41
N LYS A 200 -17.46 20.67 -2.08
CA LYS A 200 -16.11 20.52 -2.68
C LYS A 200 -15.89 21.53 -3.79
N SER A 201 -16.87 21.76 -4.65
CA SER A 201 -16.79 22.75 -5.73
C SER A 201 -16.62 24.17 -5.20
N ALA A 202 -17.38 24.54 -4.16
CA ALA A 202 -17.33 25.88 -3.57
C ALA A 202 -16.04 26.11 -2.73
N PHE A 203 -15.57 25.07 -2.02
CA PHE A 203 -14.44 25.18 -1.09
C PHE A 203 -13.40 24.08 -1.33
N PRO A 204 -12.74 24.01 -2.50
CA PRO A 204 -11.87 22.89 -2.90
C PRO A 204 -10.65 22.67 -1.99
N SER A 205 -10.11 23.72 -1.37
CA SER A 205 -9.01 23.63 -0.41
C SER A 205 -9.43 23.24 1.01
N ARG A 206 -10.74 23.29 1.30
CA ARG A 206 -11.30 23.00 2.63
C ARG A 206 -11.93 21.61 2.74
N ILE A 207 -12.34 21.04 1.62
CA ILE A 207 -12.89 19.68 1.51
C ILE A 207 -11.86 18.84 0.80
N THR A 208 -11.08 18.02 1.53
CA THR A 208 -9.95 17.29 1.00
C THR A 208 -10.02 15.81 1.37
N HIS A 209 -9.33 14.97 0.61
CA HIS A 209 -9.09 13.58 1.00
C HIS A 209 -7.80 13.50 1.82
N SER A 210 -7.68 12.53 2.73
CA SER A 210 -6.46 12.27 3.52
C SER A 210 -5.21 12.07 2.66
N LYS A 211 -5.35 11.68 1.40
CA LYS A 211 -4.24 11.58 0.43
C LYS A 211 -3.42 12.87 0.30
N VAL A 212 -4.07 14.04 0.44
CA VAL A 212 -3.39 15.34 0.30
C VAL A 212 -3.03 15.98 1.63
N TYR A 213 -3.32 15.33 2.76
CA TYR A 213 -2.87 15.78 4.07
C TYR A 213 -1.35 15.68 4.18
N ARG A 214 -0.69 16.70 4.76
CA ARG A 214 0.78 16.73 4.90
C ARG A 214 1.26 17.05 6.31
N SER A 215 0.58 17.97 7.00
CA SER A 215 0.93 18.39 8.35
C SER A 215 -0.26 19.03 9.06
N PRO A 216 -0.26 19.12 10.39
CA PRO A 216 -1.35 19.74 11.17
C PRO A 216 -1.35 21.27 11.09
N THR A 217 -0.25 21.91 10.69
CA THR A 217 -0.06 23.37 10.74
C THR A 217 -1.19 24.19 10.08
N PRO A 218 -1.72 23.84 8.89
CA PRO A 218 -2.79 24.62 8.25
C PRO A 218 -4.10 24.63 9.02
N PHE A 219 -4.26 23.75 9.99
CA PHE A 219 -5.48 23.56 10.77
C PHE A 219 -5.45 24.24 12.16
N ALA A 220 -4.39 25.03 12.44
CA ALA A 220 -4.24 25.71 13.73
C ALA A 220 -5.44 26.61 14.05
N GLY A 221 -6.05 26.42 15.22
CA GLY A 221 -7.23 27.14 15.69
C GLY A 221 -8.52 26.85 14.91
N LYS A 222 -8.56 25.79 14.05
CA LYS A 222 -9.70 25.45 13.21
C LYS A 222 -10.53 24.32 13.83
N ASN A 223 -11.81 24.28 13.46
CA ASN A 223 -12.68 23.13 13.70
C ASN A 223 -12.64 22.21 12.49
N VAL A 224 -12.24 20.96 12.68
CA VAL A 224 -11.99 20.00 11.61
C VAL A 224 -12.90 18.79 11.77
N LEU A 225 -13.59 18.41 10.70
CA LEU A 225 -14.31 17.14 10.61
C LEU A 225 -13.44 16.14 9.83
N VAL A 226 -13.11 15.03 10.45
CA VAL A 226 -12.40 13.89 9.82
C VAL A 226 -13.41 12.76 9.64
N ILE A 227 -13.67 12.35 8.40
CA ILE A 227 -14.65 11.31 8.06
C ILE A 227 -13.93 9.99 7.85
N GLY A 228 -14.23 9.01 8.68
CA GLY A 228 -13.58 7.70 8.80
C GLY A 228 -12.96 7.51 10.17
N ALA A 229 -12.73 6.25 10.56
CA ALA A 229 -12.21 5.89 11.88
C ALA A 229 -11.09 4.83 11.82
N GLY A 230 -10.48 4.64 10.66
CA GLY A 230 -9.33 3.76 10.47
C GLY A 230 -8.01 4.42 10.89
N VAL A 231 -6.88 3.81 10.48
CA VAL A 231 -5.52 4.25 10.86
C VAL A 231 -5.26 5.69 10.45
N SER A 232 -5.40 6.03 9.16
CA SER A 232 -5.13 7.40 8.67
C SER A 232 -5.97 8.46 9.37
N SER A 233 -7.26 8.18 9.61
CA SER A 233 -8.15 9.10 10.33
C SER A 233 -7.67 9.33 11.76
N THR A 234 -7.30 8.27 12.47
CA THR A 234 -6.86 8.33 13.87
C THR A 234 -5.52 9.06 13.99
N ASP A 235 -4.58 8.80 13.09
CA ASP A 235 -3.29 9.48 13.08
C ASP A 235 -3.44 10.97 12.77
N ILE A 236 -4.25 11.33 11.77
CA ILE A 236 -4.56 12.73 11.47
C ILE A 236 -5.22 13.42 12.67
N CYS A 237 -6.20 12.79 13.33
CA CYS A 237 -6.81 13.36 14.54
C CYS A 237 -5.78 13.58 15.66
N ARG A 238 -4.83 12.68 15.84
CA ARG A 238 -3.76 12.79 16.86
C ARG A 238 -2.81 13.94 16.54
N GLU A 239 -2.38 14.11 15.29
CA GLU A 239 -1.57 15.26 14.88
C GLU A 239 -2.31 16.58 15.05
N LEU A 240 -3.60 16.63 14.65
CA LEU A 240 -4.45 17.80 14.80
C LEU A 240 -4.71 18.15 16.27
N GLY A 241 -4.63 17.19 17.18
CA GLY A 241 -4.90 17.38 18.61
C GLY A 241 -4.08 18.48 19.25
N SER A 242 -2.86 18.73 18.76
CA SER A 242 -1.98 19.79 19.30
C SER A 242 -2.25 21.19 18.74
N VAL A 243 -3.01 21.33 17.64
CA VAL A 243 -3.15 22.62 16.94
C VAL A 243 -4.60 23.01 16.66
N ALA A 244 -5.51 22.08 16.41
CA ALA A 244 -6.89 22.34 16.09
C ALA A 244 -7.70 22.79 17.33
N ALA A 245 -8.67 23.68 17.13
CA ALA A 245 -9.55 24.09 18.23
C ALA A 245 -10.51 22.96 18.63
N LYS A 246 -11.09 22.28 17.65
CA LYS A 246 -11.99 21.13 17.84
C LYS A 246 -11.90 20.17 16.68
N ILE A 247 -11.99 18.89 16.98
CA ILE A 247 -11.99 17.81 16.00
C ILE A 247 -13.24 16.95 16.20
N TRP A 248 -13.91 16.61 15.11
CA TRP A 248 -14.88 15.53 15.08
C TRP A 248 -14.33 14.41 14.22
N GLN A 249 -14.36 13.18 14.72
CA GLN A 249 -14.07 12.00 13.94
C GLN A 249 -15.36 11.21 13.72
N SER A 250 -15.80 11.13 12.47
CA SER A 250 -17.03 10.40 12.11
C SER A 250 -16.74 8.92 11.86
N SER A 251 -17.58 8.07 12.45
CA SER A 251 -17.52 6.61 12.31
C SER A 251 -18.92 6.04 12.04
N ARG A 252 -18.97 5.02 11.20
CA ARG A 252 -20.19 4.21 10.97
C ARG A 252 -20.24 2.95 11.84
N GLY A 253 -19.25 2.75 12.75
CA GLY A 253 -19.13 1.53 13.55
C GLY A 253 -18.58 0.34 12.77
N GLY A 254 -17.66 0.57 11.86
CA GLY A 254 -17.06 -0.48 11.03
C GLY A 254 -16.08 -1.38 11.79
N GLU A 255 -15.88 -2.60 11.31
CA GLU A 255 -14.94 -3.60 11.88
C GLU A 255 -13.50 -3.08 12.00
N TYR A 256 -13.09 -2.19 11.11
CA TYR A 256 -11.74 -1.64 11.04
C TYR A 256 -11.58 -0.32 11.81
N ASP A 257 -12.59 0.10 12.56
CA ASP A 257 -12.52 1.31 13.37
C ASP A 257 -11.54 1.12 14.54
N LEU A 258 -10.66 2.11 14.72
CA LEU A 258 -9.81 2.17 15.89
C LEU A 258 -10.57 2.72 17.10
N LEU A 259 -10.09 2.39 18.30
CA LEU A 259 -10.76 2.74 19.54
C LEU A 259 -10.84 4.26 19.77
N PRO A 260 -11.97 4.80 20.27
CA PRO A 260 -12.08 6.22 20.63
C PRO A 260 -11.05 6.67 21.67
N SER A 261 -10.59 5.77 22.54
CA SER A 261 -9.55 6.05 23.54
C SER A 261 -8.18 6.40 22.96
N MET A 262 -7.99 6.23 21.65
CA MET A 262 -6.77 6.64 20.95
C MET A 262 -6.81 8.08 20.46
N LEU A 263 -7.95 8.77 20.57
CA LEU A 263 -8.14 10.13 20.10
C LEU A 263 -7.65 11.16 21.14
N PRO A 264 -7.21 12.36 20.72
CA PRO A 264 -6.85 13.44 21.63
C PRO A 264 -8.10 14.01 22.35
N GLU A 265 -7.88 14.72 23.45
CA GLU A 265 -8.97 15.25 24.31
C GLU A 265 -9.94 16.21 23.57
N ASN A 266 -9.41 17.00 22.62
CA ASN A 266 -10.21 17.93 21.81
C ASN A 266 -10.89 17.26 20.59
N CYS A 267 -10.82 15.91 20.48
CA CYS A 267 -11.47 15.14 19.44
C CYS A 267 -12.66 14.35 19.98
N THR A 268 -13.83 14.56 19.37
CA THR A 268 -15.06 13.83 19.71
C THR A 268 -15.37 12.82 18.60
N ARG A 269 -15.55 11.53 18.95
CA ARG A 269 -16.11 10.54 18.04
C ARG A 269 -17.60 10.81 17.85
N VAL A 270 -18.04 10.94 16.59
CA VAL A 270 -19.44 11.15 16.20
C VAL A 270 -19.92 10.02 15.28
N GLY A 271 -21.23 9.94 15.09
CA GLY A 271 -21.86 8.95 14.22
C GLY A 271 -21.55 9.14 12.73
N GLY A 272 -22.12 8.26 11.89
CA GLY A 272 -21.99 8.35 10.42
C GLY A 272 -22.61 9.64 9.89
N ILE A 273 -22.12 10.08 8.72
CA ILE A 273 -22.65 11.23 8.00
C ILE A 273 -23.90 10.80 7.21
N ALA A 274 -24.98 11.56 7.31
CA ALA A 274 -26.17 11.42 6.47
C ALA A 274 -26.07 12.32 5.23
N SER A 275 -25.75 13.61 5.43
CA SER A 275 -25.67 14.58 4.32
C SER A 275 -24.89 15.83 4.73
N PHE A 276 -24.56 16.63 3.74
CA PHE A 276 -24.14 18.02 3.89
C PHE A 276 -25.34 18.92 3.62
N SER A 277 -25.51 19.99 4.39
CA SER A 277 -26.58 20.95 4.14
C SER A 277 -26.37 21.69 2.82
N THR A 278 -27.40 22.28 2.28
CA THR A 278 -27.26 23.31 1.24
C THR A 278 -26.41 24.47 1.79
N LEU A 279 -25.46 24.94 1.03
CA LEU A 279 -24.62 26.09 1.37
C LEU A 279 -25.47 27.38 1.40
N THR A 280 -25.35 28.18 2.45
CA THR A 280 -25.99 29.49 2.54
C THR A 280 -25.21 30.58 1.79
N SER A 281 -23.94 30.31 1.46
CA SER A 281 -23.08 31.13 0.61
C SER A 281 -22.00 30.25 -0.04
N THR A 282 -21.58 30.58 -1.24
CA THR A 282 -20.43 29.95 -1.92
C THR A 282 -19.11 30.69 -1.69
N SER A 283 -19.12 31.76 -0.90
CA SER A 283 -17.92 32.52 -0.52
C SER A 283 -17.80 32.66 1.00
N LEU A 284 -16.59 32.84 1.47
CA LEU A 284 -16.31 33.10 2.87
C LEU A 284 -16.21 34.62 3.09
N LEU A 285 -16.70 35.08 4.25
CA LEU A 285 -16.54 36.48 4.66
C LEU A 285 -15.07 36.86 4.81
N HIS A 286 -14.25 35.90 5.25
CA HIS A 286 -12.79 35.99 5.33
C HIS A 286 -12.20 34.56 5.41
N ASN A 287 -10.90 34.43 5.13
CA ASN A 287 -10.21 33.11 5.06
C ASN A 287 -10.24 32.30 6.38
N THR A 288 -10.53 32.92 7.51
CA THR A 288 -10.64 32.24 8.80
C THR A 288 -12.06 31.81 9.17
N ALA A 289 -13.08 32.25 8.41
CA ALA A 289 -14.47 31.90 8.67
C ALA A 289 -14.75 30.39 8.45
N PRO A 290 -15.67 29.80 9.21
CA PRO A 290 -16.15 28.45 8.92
C PRO A 290 -16.93 28.41 7.61
N ILE A 291 -17.04 27.23 7.02
CA ILE A 291 -17.85 26.98 5.83
C ILE A 291 -19.33 27.29 6.17
N PRO A 292 -20.04 28.06 5.32
CA PRO A 292 -21.40 28.50 5.60
C PRO A 292 -22.42 27.38 5.34
N GLY A 293 -22.41 26.38 6.19
CA GLY A 293 -23.28 25.21 6.17
C GLY A 293 -23.09 24.32 7.40
N SER A 294 -23.80 23.21 7.44
CA SER A 294 -23.70 22.20 8.49
C SER A 294 -23.58 20.80 7.91
N VAL A 295 -23.02 19.86 8.68
CA VAL A 295 -22.99 18.44 8.34
C VAL A 295 -23.98 17.72 9.24
N ILE A 296 -24.88 16.95 8.65
CA ILE A 296 -25.96 16.23 9.31
C ILE A 296 -25.52 14.79 9.54
N LEU A 297 -25.52 14.37 10.79
CA LEU A 297 -25.21 12.99 11.17
C LEU A 297 -26.43 12.08 10.94
N SER A 298 -26.20 10.77 10.87
CA SER A 298 -27.28 9.77 10.77
C SER A 298 -28.24 9.77 11.96
N SER A 299 -27.82 10.36 13.09
CA SER A 299 -28.68 10.60 14.27
C SER A 299 -29.64 11.80 14.12
N GLY A 300 -29.45 12.63 13.10
CA GLY A 300 -30.13 13.91 12.94
C GLY A 300 -29.41 15.09 13.60
N GLU A 301 -28.35 14.85 14.37
CA GLU A 301 -27.51 15.92 14.94
C GLU A 301 -26.83 16.73 13.84
N GLU A 302 -26.70 18.04 14.02
CA GLU A 302 -26.00 18.92 13.10
C GLU A 302 -24.66 19.39 13.68
N LEU A 303 -23.59 19.19 12.90
CA LEU A 303 -22.29 19.78 13.17
C LEU A 303 -22.15 21.10 12.43
N LYS A 304 -21.90 22.16 13.18
CA LYS A 304 -21.79 23.55 12.68
C LYS A 304 -20.40 24.12 12.90
N ASN A 305 -20.11 25.25 12.27
CA ASN A 305 -18.84 25.97 12.39
C ASN A 305 -17.63 25.13 11.96
N ILE A 306 -17.80 24.30 10.94
CA ILE A 306 -16.74 23.48 10.38
C ILE A 306 -15.87 24.34 9.45
N HIS A 307 -14.56 24.30 9.63
CA HIS A 307 -13.60 25.01 8.78
C HIS A 307 -13.03 24.11 7.69
N HIS A 308 -12.81 22.84 8.00
CA HIS A 308 -12.26 21.84 7.08
C HIS A 308 -12.93 20.49 7.25
N VAL A 309 -13.04 19.77 6.14
CA VAL A 309 -13.46 18.35 6.12
C VAL A 309 -12.35 17.56 5.48
N ILE A 310 -11.89 16.50 6.17
CA ILE A 310 -10.90 15.56 5.66
C ILE A 310 -11.58 14.20 5.48
N LEU A 311 -11.67 13.75 4.23
CA LEU A 311 -12.20 12.44 3.88
C LEU A 311 -11.09 11.41 4.08
N ALA A 312 -11.08 10.72 5.21
CA ALA A 312 -10.15 9.61 5.52
C ALA A 312 -10.86 8.26 5.29
N THR A 313 -11.47 8.14 4.13
CA THR A 313 -12.41 7.08 3.74
C THR A 313 -11.76 5.94 2.98
N GLY A 314 -10.42 5.94 2.89
CA GLY A 314 -9.64 4.90 2.25
C GLY A 314 -9.53 5.06 0.74
N TYR A 315 -9.22 3.96 0.07
CA TYR A 315 -8.88 3.94 -1.35
C TYR A 315 -9.59 2.79 -2.05
N HIS A 316 -9.69 2.91 -3.38
CA HIS A 316 -10.14 1.85 -4.26
C HIS A 316 -8.95 1.13 -4.89
N MET A 317 -9.11 -0.16 -5.15
CA MET A 317 -8.29 -0.89 -6.12
C MET A 317 -8.57 -0.31 -7.50
N SER A 318 -7.52 0.03 -8.23
CA SER A 318 -7.67 0.63 -9.57
C SER A 318 -6.38 0.43 -10.37
N TYR A 319 -6.52 -0.06 -11.59
CA TYR A 319 -5.43 -0.28 -12.55
C TYR A 319 -5.81 0.33 -13.90
N PRO A 320 -5.96 1.68 -14.02
CA PRO A 320 -6.50 2.32 -15.21
C PRO A 320 -5.66 2.11 -16.47
N PHE A 321 -4.42 1.64 -16.33
CA PHE A 321 -3.58 1.19 -17.45
C PHE A 321 -3.98 -0.20 -18.01
N LEU A 322 -4.91 -0.91 -17.35
CA LEU A 322 -5.54 -2.15 -17.82
C LEU A 322 -7.05 -1.91 -18.07
N PRO A 323 -7.43 -0.96 -18.94
CA PRO A 323 -8.82 -0.50 -19.03
C PRO A 323 -9.79 -1.60 -19.48
N HIS A 324 -9.32 -2.60 -20.21
CA HIS A 324 -10.11 -3.75 -20.65
C HIS A 324 -10.44 -4.76 -19.55
N LEU A 325 -9.78 -4.66 -18.39
CA LEU A 325 -10.01 -5.49 -17.21
C LEU A 325 -10.79 -4.76 -16.10
N HIS A 326 -11.38 -3.61 -16.43
CA HIS A 326 -12.25 -2.82 -15.56
C HIS A 326 -13.70 -2.87 -16.05
N ASP A 327 -14.64 -3.03 -15.13
CA ASP A 327 -16.06 -2.81 -15.34
C ASP A 327 -16.65 -2.01 -14.17
N ASP A 328 -16.54 -0.70 -14.26
CA ASP A 328 -17.04 0.23 -13.23
C ASP A 328 -18.58 0.20 -13.06
N ASN A 329 -19.32 -0.45 -13.97
CA ASN A 329 -20.77 -0.58 -13.91
C ASN A 329 -21.23 -1.87 -13.22
N ALA A 330 -20.35 -2.87 -13.12
CA ALA A 330 -20.65 -4.11 -12.43
C ALA A 330 -20.48 -3.95 -10.92
N THR A 331 -21.33 -4.61 -10.12
CA THR A 331 -21.06 -4.77 -8.70
C THR A 331 -20.04 -5.88 -8.46
N PRO A 332 -19.37 -5.94 -7.29
CA PRO A 332 -18.38 -6.98 -7.03
C PRO A 332 -18.92 -8.41 -7.17
N GLU A 333 -20.21 -8.62 -6.90
CA GLU A 333 -20.88 -9.92 -7.00
C GLU A 333 -21.12 -10.34 -8.46
N HIS A 334 -21.10 -9.39 -9.39
CA HIS A 334 -21.35 -9.61 -10.82
C HIS A 334 -20.09 -9.52 -11.68
N ALA A 335 -18.90 -9.50 -11.05
CA ALA A 335 -17.66 -9.60 -11.80
C ALA A 335 -17.61 -10.93 -12.56
N ASN A 336 -17.36 -10.87 -13.86
CA ASN A 336 -17.13 -12.06 -14.66
C ASN A 336 -15.74 -12.67 -14.39
N GLU A 337 -15.40 -13.74 -15.09
CA GLU A 337 -14.15 -14.46 -14.89
C GLU A 337 -12.88 -13.74 -15.40
N GLU A 338 -13.03 -12.61 -16.08
CA GLU A 338 -11.93 -11.85 -16.70
C GLU A 338 -11.68 -10.52 -16.01
N ILE A 339 -12.71 -9.87 -15.44
CA ILE A 339 -12.59 -8.53 -14.86
C ILE A 339 -11.74 -8.54 -13.58
N LEU A 340 -10.80 -7.61 -13.49
CA LEU A 340 -9.99 -7.38 -12.29
C LEU A 340 -10.64 -6.40 -11.31
N VAL A 341 -11.30 -5.36 -11.81
CA VAL A 341 -11.85 -4.29 -10.96
C VAL A 341 -13.28 -3.97 -11.39
N THR A 342 -14.16 -3.90 -10.40
CA THR A 342 -15.53 -3.38 -10.51
C THR A 342 -15.61 -2.04 -9.78
N THR A 343 -16.25 -1.99 -8.60
CA THR A 343 -16.34 -0.77 -7.77
C THR A 343 -15.07 -0.45 -6.99
N GLY A 344 -13.99 -1.21 -7.17
CA GLY A 344 -12.69 -0.97 -6.53
C GLY A 344 -12.56 -1.46 -5.09
N GLN A 345 -13.46 -2.33 -4.61
CA GLN A 345 -13.35 -2.91 -3.27
C GLN A 345 -12.35 -4.06 -3.18
N ILE A 346 -12.24 -4.86 -4.24
CA ILE A 346 -11.30 -5.97 -4.37
C ILE A 346 -10.66 -5.99 -5.77
N THR A 347 -9.56 -6.72 -5.91
CA THR A 347 -9.01 -7.14 -7.19
C THR A 347 -9.48 -8.55 -7.47
N HIS A 348 -10.33 -8.70 -8.47
CA HIS A 348 -10.96 -9.98 -8.81
C HIS A 348 -10.01 -10.93 -9.54
N ASN A 349 -10.38 -12.22 -9.58
CA ASN A 349 -9.78 -13.23 -10.45
C ASN A 349 -8.27 -13.44 -10.24
N LEU A 350 -7.78 -13.26 -9.00
CA LEU A 350 -6.40 -13.57 -8.63
C LEU A 350 -6.31 -14.88 -7.84
N HIS A 351 -5.44 -15.78 -8.29
CA HIS A 351 -4.99 -16.91 -7.50
C HIS A 351 -3.95 -16.43 -6.48
N LYS A 352 -4.19 -16.70 -5.19
CA LYS A 352 -3.32 -16.30 -4.06
C LYS A 352 -3.02 -14.79 -4.00
N ASP A 353 -3.93 -13.92 -4.49
CA ASP A 353 -3.72 -12.48 -4.59
C ASP A 353 -2.49 -12.06 -5.43
N ILE A 354 -2.00 -12.97 -6.27
CA ILE A 354 -0.80 -12.78 -7.10
C ILE A 354 -1.13 -12.98 -8.58
N PHE A 355 -1.50 -14.19 -8.98
CA PHE A 355 -1.57 -14.57 -10.39
C PHE A 355 -2.97 -14.35 -10.97
N TYR A 356 -3.07 -13.61 -12.06
CA TYR A 356 -4.32 -13.47 -12.78
C TYR A 356 -4.71 -14.82 -13.40
N ILE A 357 -5.86 -15.36 -12.97
CA ILE A 357 -6.25 -16.74 -13.28
C ILE A 357 -6.38 -16.99 -14.78
N PRO A 358 -6.99 -16.07 -15.60
CA PRO A 358 -7.08 -16.27 -17.06
C PRO A 358 -5.73 -16.29 -17.77
N ASP A 359 -4.74 -15.51 -17.30
CA ASP A 359 -3.41 -15.43 -17.88
C ASP A 359 -2.36 -15.10 -16.78
N PRO A 360 -1.70 -16.11 -16.20
CA PRO A 360 -0.70 -15.91 -15.14
C PRO A 360 0.57 -15.16 -15.55
N SER A 361 0.73 -14.78 -16.81
CA SER A 361 1.76 -13.82 -17.22
C SER A 361 1.46 -12.39 -16.74
N LEU A 362 0.25 -12.15 -16.21
CA LEU A 362 -0.10 -10.99 -15.42
C LEU A 362 -0.10 -11.39 -13.93
N ALA A 363 0.75 -10.73 -13.15
CA ALA A 363 0.86 -10.99 -11.72
C ALA A 363 0.82 -9.67 -10.91
N PHE A 364 0.50 -9.78 -9.64
CA PHE A 364 0.37 -8.65 -8.73
C PHE A 364 1.19 -8.87 -7.47
N ILE A 365 1.85 -7.82 -6.96
CA ILE A 365 2.54 -7.82 -5.68
C ILE A 365 1.96 -6.71 -4.81
N GLY A 366 1.63 -7.04 -3.56
CA GLY A 366 1.14 -6.06 -2.59
C GLY A 366 -0.38 -5.83 -2.59
N VAL A 367 -1.17 -6.78 -3.09
CA VAL A 367 -2.65 -6.73 -3.01
C VAL A 367 -3.17 -6.96 -1.59
N PRO A 368 -2.62 -7.90 -0.76
CA PRO A 368 -3.11 -8.14 0.59
C PRO A 368 -2.99 -6.95 1.54
N TYR A 369 -3.94 -6.89 2.50
CA TYR A 369 -3.98 -5.90 3.59
C TYR A 369 -3.62 -6.51 4.94
N HIS A 370 -3.25 -5.66 5.90
CA HIS A 370 -2.96 -6.00 7.30
C HIS A 370 -1.78 -6.99 7.42
N VAL A 371 -0.72 -6.69 6.73
CA VAL A 371 0.48 -7.51 6.57
C VAL A 371 1.75 -6.75 6.96
N ALA A 372 2.81 -7.49 7.21
CA ALA A 372 4.18 -6.95 7.32
C ALA A 372 4.74 -6.73 5.90
N THR A 373 4.48 -5.56 5.33
CA THR A 373 4.56 -5.25 3.90
C THR A 373 5.80 -5.79 3.18
N PHE A 374 7.01 -5.34 3.54
CA PHE A 374 8.22 -5.65 2.77
C PHE A 374 8.55 -7.15 2.78
N SER A 375 8.51 -7.79 3.95
CA SER A 375 8.80 -9.22 4.08
C SER A 375 7.78 -10.08 3.33
N LEU A 376 6.48 -9.74 3.39
CA LEU A 376 5.45 -10.46 2.65
C LEU A 376 5.64 -10.29 1.13
N PHE A 377 5.91 -9.06 0.67
CA PHE A 377 6.08 -8.77 -0.75
C PHE A 377 7.31 -9.48 -1.34
N GLU A 378 8.35 -9.68 -0.53
CA GLU A 378 9.50 -10.50 -0.92
C GLU A 378 9.10 -11.95 -1.18
N PHE A 379 8.25 -12.57 -0.32
CA PHE A 379 7.74 -13.93 -0.56
C PHE A 379 6.86 -14.00 -1.82
N GLN A 380 6.03 -12.98 -2.06
CA GLN A 380 5.26 -12.89 -3.30
C GLN A 380 6.17 -12.77 -4.52
N ALA A 381 7.21 -11.93 -4.46
CA ALA A 381 8.18 -11.76 -5.53
C ALA A 381 8.95 -13.05 -5.83
N MET A 382 9.37 -13.78 -4.79
CA MET A 382 9.99 -15.10 -4.94
C MET A 382 9.05 -16.09 -5.64
N CYS A 383 7.77 -16.08 -5.30
CA CYS A 383 6.77 -16.94 -5.92
C CYS A 383 6.60 -16.60 -7.41
N VAL A 384 6.47 -15.32 -7.75
CA VAL A 384 6.39 -14.84 -9.14
C VAL A 384 7.64 -15.26 -9.93
N ALA A 385 8.83 -15.05 -9.36
CA ALA A 385 10.08 -15.43 -9.99
C ALA A 385 10.18 -16.95 -10.24
N ALA A 386 9.77 -17.78 -9.29
CA ALA A 386 9.78 -19.22 -9.42
C ALA A 386 8.84 -19.72 -10.54
N ILE A 387 7.67 -19.11 -10.67
CA ILE A 387 6.69 -19.45 -11.72
C ILE A 387 7.20 -18.98 -13.09
N LEU A 388 7.61 -17.73 -13.22
CA LEU A 388 8.07 -17.18 -14.51
C LEU A 388 9.35 -17.82 -15.02
N SER A 389 10.23 -18.29 -14.12
CA SER A 389 11.43 -19.06 -14.51
C SER A 389 11.14 -20.52 -14.86
N GLY A 390 9.93 -21.00 -14.63
CA GLY A 390 9.58 -22.41 -14.80
C GLY A 390 10.18 -23.36 -13.75
N SER A 391 10.79 -22.81 -12.67
CA SER A 391 11.30 -23.63 -11.56
C SER A 391 10.20 -24.16 -10.64
N SER A 392 9.01 -23.60 -10.73
CA SER A 392 7.79 -24.04 -10.05
C SER A 392 6.60 -23.91 -11.00
N SER A 393 5.50 -24.56 -10.68
CA SER A 393 4.27 -24.53 -11.50
C SER A 393 3.07 -24.13 -10.66
N LEU A 394 2.10 -23.48 -11.31
CA LEU A 394 0.79 -23.22 -10.74
C LEU A 394 -0.14 -24.43 -10.95
N PRO A 395 -1.18 -24.59 -10.13
CA PRO A 395 -2.29 -25.48 -10.45
C PRO A 395 -2.94 -25.14 -11.80
N GLY A 396 -3.66 -26.08 -12.37
CA GLY A 396 -4.44 -25.78 -13.58
C GLY A 396 -5.48 -24.69 -13.33
N GLN A 397 -5.87 -23.97 -14.41
CA GLN A 397 -6.80 -22.84 -14.32
C GLN A 397 -8.12 -23.20 -13.59
N GLN A 398 -8.65 -24.40 -13.80
CA GLN A 398 -9.88 -24.87 -13.13
C GLN A 398 -9.71 -24.98 -11.62
N GLU A 399 -8.55 -25.47 -11.15
CA GLU A 399 -8.29 -25.60 -9.70
C GLU A 399 -8.06 -24.23 -9.08
N MET A 400 -7.31 -23.34 -9.74
CA MET A 400 -7.16 -21.93 -9.30
C MET A 400 -8.52 -21.23 -9.20
N ARG A 401 -9.42 -21.47 -10.15
CA ARG A 401 -10.78 -20.91 -10.16
C ARG A 401 -11.60 -21.45 -9.00
N LYS A 402 -11.54 -22.75 -8.76
CA LYS A 402 -12.23 -23.38 -7.64
C LYS A 402 -11.79 -22.78 -6.29
N GLU A 403 -10.49 -22.66 -6.04
CA GLU A 403 -9.96 -22.05 -4.81
C GLU A 403 -10.44 -20.58 -4.66
N TYR A 404 -10.46 -19.82 -5.77
CA TYR A 404 -10.94 -18.45 -5.78
C TYR A 404 -12.42 -18.35 -5.40
N VAL A 405 -13.28 -19.21 -5.96
CA VAL A 405 -14.73 -19.26 -5.65
C VAL A 405 -14.97 -19.67 -4.21
N GLU A 406 -14.25 -20.67 -3.70
CA GLU A 406 -14.31 -21.09 -2.29
C GLU A 406 -13.92 -19.94 -1.35
N ARG A 407 -12.91 -19.16 -1.71
CA ARG A 407 -12.49 -17.99 -0.95
C ARG A 407 -13.54 -16.87 -0.96
N ILE A 408 -14.19 -16.61 -2.11
CA ILE A 408 -15.33 -15.68 -2.20
C ILE A 408 -16.47 -16.16 -1.28
N ALA A 409 -16.83 -17.42 -1.32
CA ALA A 409 -17.88 -17.97 -0.47
C ALA A 409 -17.57 -17.80 1.02
N LYS A 410 -16.29 -17.89 1.42
CA LYS A 410 -15.85 -17.74 2.81
C LYS A 410 -15.72 -16.28 3.26
N LYS A 411 -15.16 -15.40 2.44
CA LYS A 411 -14.79 -14.02 2.84
C LYS A 411 -15.71 -12.94 2.27
N GLY A 412 -16.57 -13.27 1.30
CA GLY A 412 -17.35 -12.31 0.54
C GLY A 412 -16.48 -11.50 -0.44
N VAL A 413 -17.09 -10.56 -1.16
CA VAL A 413 -16.45 -9.72 -2.18
C VAL A 413 -16.16 -8.28 -1.69
N GLY A 414 -16.06 -8.09 -0.38
CA GLY A 414 -15.74 -6.80 0.22
C GLY A 414 -14.26 -6.67 0.58
N ARG A 415 -13.93 -5.56 1.24
CA ARG A 415 -12.56 -5.23 1.68
C ARG A 415 -11.88 -6.34 2.49
N ALA A 416 -12.64 -7.18 3.22
CA ALA A 416 -12.09 -8.30 3.98
C ALA A 416 -11.47 -9.39 3.09
N PHE A 417 -11.81 -9.44 1.79
CA PHE A 417 -11.35 -10.48 0.88
C PHE A 417 -9.81 -10.60 0.85
N HIS A 418 -9.10 -9.48 0.74
CA HIS A 418 -7.64 -9.44 0.71
C HIS A 418 -7.00 -9.26 2.10
N SER A 419 -7.79 -9.24 3.19
CA SER A 419 -7.26 -9.08 4.54
C SER A 419 -6.62 -10.37 5.04
N LEU A 420 -5.39 -10.27 5.58
CA LEU A 420 -4.69 -11.35 6.29
C LEU A 420 -4.66 -11.08 7.81
N LYS A 421 -5.69 -10.37 8.34
CA LYS A 421 -5.77 -9.95 9.74
C LYS A 421 -6.04 -11.08 10.73
N ASP A 422 -6.59 -12.21 10.24
CA ASP A 422 -6.94 -13.35 11.09
C ASP A 422 -5.69 -13.90 11.79
N ASP A 423 -5.87 -14.52 12.96
CA ASP A 423 -4.80 -15.20 13.69
C ASP A 423 -4.10 -16.19 12.75
N GLU A 424 -2.85 -16.01 12.43
CA GLU A 424 -2.04 -16.79 11.49
C GLU A 424 -2.31 -16.53 9.98
N GLY A 425 -3.21 -15.61 9.58
CA GLY A 425 -3.51 -15.38 8.17
C GLY A 425 -2.28 -15.08 7.32
N GLU A 426 -1.39 -14.18 7.79
CA GLU A 426 -0.12 -13.88 7.12
C GLU A 426 0.85 -15.07 7.17
N ILE A 427 0.93 -15.76 8.31
CA ILE A 427 1.83 -16.92 8.48
C ILE A 427 1.41 -18.07 7.57
N ALA A 428 0.11 -18.37 7.50
CA ALA A 428 -0.42 -19.40 6.62
C ALA A 428 -0.18 -19.03 5.14
N TYR A 429 -0.41 -17.77 4.78
CA TYR A 429 -0.17 -17.28 3.43
C TYR A 429 1.30 -17.42 3.02
N VAL A 430 2.25 -17.00 3.87
CA VAL A 430 3.69 -17.16 3.58
C VAL A 430 4.08 -18.63 3.48
N ARG A 431 3.50 -19.51 4.30
CA ARG A 431 3.71 -20.97 4.20
C ARG A 431 3.29 -21.52 2.84
N GLU A 432 2.17 -21.06 2.31
CA GLU A 432 1.72 -21.45 0.96
C GLU A 432 2.69 -20.94 -0.12
N MET A 433 3.14 -19.66 -0.03
CA MET A 433 4.12 -19.09 -0.97
C MET A 433 5.44 -19.88 -0.95
N VAL A 434 5.96 -20.16 0.23
CA VAL A 434 7.16 -20.97 0.42
C VAL A 434 6.97 -22.38 -0.15
N GLY A 435 5.78 -22.96 0.00
CA GLY A 435 5.42 -24.25 -0.60
C GLY A 435 5.56 -24.24 -2.14
N ILE A 436 5.05 -23.19 -2.78
CA ILE A 436 5.19 -23.01 -4.24
C ILE A 436 6.67 -22.85 -4.62
N VAL A 437 7.38 -21.95 -3.95
CA VAL A 437 8.81 -21.68 -4.23
C VAL A 437 9.69 -22.92 -4.07
N ASN A 438 9.31 -23.84 -3.17
CA ASN A 438 10.09 -25.05 -2.85
C ASN A 438 9.71 -26.28 -3.67
N GLN A 439 8.80 -26.16 -4.63
CA GLN A 439 8.46 -27.30 -5.51
C GLN A 439 9.72 -27.85 -6.19
N GLY A 440 9.93 -29.16 -6.11
CA GLY A 440 11.06 -29.84 -6.74
C GLY A 440 12.45 -29.55 -6.16
N LYS A 441 12.59 -28.68 -5.16
CA LYS A 441 13.87 -28.35 -4.52
C LYS A 441 14.34 -29.42 -3.54
N LYS A 442 15.64 -29.65 -3.50
CA LYS A 442 16.29 -30.50 -2.47
C LYS A 442 16.32 -29.78 -1.13
N GLU A 443 16.47 -30.53 -0.03
CA GLU A 443 16.42 -30.00 1.35
C GLU A 443 17.35 -28.79 1.56
N GLY A 444 18.59 -28.83 1.13
CA GLY A 444 19.56 -27.73 1.28
C GLY A 444 19.34 -26.54 0.33
N GLU A 445 18.34 -26.61 -0.56
CA GLU A 445 18.00 -25.53 -1.51
C GLU A 445 16.66 -24.85 -1.15
N LYS A 446 15.95 -25.37 -0.16
CA LYS A 446 14.65 -24.86 0.24
C LYS A 446 14.75 -23.48 0.88
N VAL A 447 13.80 -22.64 0.53
CA VAL A 447 13.59 -21.35 1.17
C VAL A 447 12.78 -21.58 2.45
N GLU A 448 13.21 -20.98 3.53
CA GLU A 448 12.46 -20.96 4.80
C GLU A 448 11.44 -19.83 4.80
N GLY A 449 10.41 -19.94 5.64
CA GLY A 449 9.43 -18.88 5.90
C GLY A 449 10.01 -17.73 6.73
N HIS A 450 9.15 -17.09 7.51
CA HIS A 450 9.58 -16.03 8.42
C HIS A 450 10.66 -16.48 9.42
N SER A 451 11.60 -15.58 9.73
CA SER A 451 12.68 -15.83 10.67
C SER A 451 12.18 -15.88 12.12
N LYS A 452 13.00 -16.44 13.02
CA LYS A 452 12.75 -16.40 14.46
C LYS A 452 12.56 -14.97 14.99
N GLU A 453 13.38 -14.03 14.50
CA GLU A 453 13.30 -12.62 14.85
C GLU A 453 11.94 -12.01 14.46
N TRP A 454 11.42 -12.37 13.29
CA TRP A 454 10.08 -11.99 12.83
C TRP A 454 8.99 -12.49 13.80
N PHE A 455 9.03 -13.77 14.18
CA PHE A 455 8.05 -14.35 15.10
C PHE A 455 8.10 -13.70 16.50
N GLU A 456 9.29 -13.38 17.00
CA GLU A 456 9.45 -12.65 18.27
C GLU A 456 8.82 -11.25 18.18
N ALA A 457 9.06 -10.52 17.09
CA ALA A 457 8.49 -9.20 16.85
C ALA A 457 6.97 -9.26 16.67
N TYR A 458 6.47 -10.24 15.94
CA TYR A 458 5.04 -10.51 15.78
C TYR A 458 4.37 -10.79 17.13
N GLY A 459 5.00 -11.60 17.99
CA GLY A 459 4.53 -11.85 19.36
C GLY A 459 4.41 -10.55 20.17
N ARG A 460 5.43 -9.68 20.12
CA ARG A 460 5.38 -8.34 20.75
C ARG A 460 4.23 -7.49 20.20
N ARG A 461 3.96 -7.55 18.88
CA ARG A 461 2.82 -6.85 18.25
C ARG A 461 1.48 -7.33 18.81
N LEU A 462 1.28 -8.64 18.93
CA LEU A 462 0.06 -9.21 19.47
C LEU A 462 -0.18 -8.78 20.94
N VAL A 463 0.86 -8.74 21.75
CA VAL A 463 0.77 -8.23 23.14
C VAL A 463 0.32 -6.77 23.14
N ARG A 464 1.01 -5.89 22.38
CA ARG A 464 0.63 -4.46 22.27
C ARG A 464 -0.83 -4.27 21.80
N MET A 465 -1.29 -5.09 20.86
CA MET A 465 -2.67 -5.01 20.37
C MET A 465 -3.69 -5.44 21.44
N LYS A 466 -3.38 -6.46 22.23
CA LYS A 466 -4.25 -6.93 23.33
C LYS A 466 -4.32 -5.88 24.45
N GLU A 467 -3.20 -5.30 24.84
CA GLU A 467 -3.14 -4.22 25.85
C GLU A 467 -3.98 -3.00 25.42
N LYS A 468 -3.84 -2.55 24.17
CA LYS A 468 -4.65 -1.46 23.61
C LYS A 468 -6.15 -1.74 23.61
N ARG A 469 -6.57 -3.01 23.58
CA ARG A 469 -7.98 -3.43 23.66
C ARG A 469 -8.49 -3.61 25.10
N GLY A 470 -7.67 -3.32 26.12
CA GLY A 470 -8.06 -3.40 27.54
C GLY A 470 -8.27 -4.82 28.06
N ARG A 471 -7.75 -5.84 27.38
CA ARG A 471 -7.75 -7.23 27.84
C ARG A 471 -6.45 -7.50 28.57
N LYS A 472 -6.51 -7.86 29.88
CA LYS A 472 -5.36 -8.41 30.61
C LYS A 472 -4.87 -9.67 29.89
N VAL A 473 -3.60 -9.70 29.54
CA VAL A 473 -2.98 -10.83 28.84
C VAL A 473 -2.29 -11.71 29.88
N GLU A 474 -2.80 -12.91 30.13
CA GLU A 474 -1.98 -14.03 30.59
C GLU A 474 -1.28 -14.60 29.35
N VAL A 475 0.04 -14.47 29.30
CA VAL A 475 0.85 -14.89 28.17
C VAL A 475 1.13 -16.37 28.26
N GLU A 476 0.36 -17.20 27.59
CA GLU A 476 0.80 -18.54 27.19
C GLU A 476 1.57 -18.43 25.85
N VAL A 477 2.84 -18.05 25.94
CA VAL A 477 3.79 -18.06 24.81
C VAL A 477 4.59 -19.37 24.79
N LYS A 478 4.07 -20.47 25.29
CA LYS A 478 4.93 -21.65 25.52
C LYS A 478 4.90 -22.76 24.47
N GLU A 479 4.06 -22.75 23.40
CA GLU A 479 4.01 -23.95 22.55
C GLU A 479 3.90 -23.77 21.02
N LYS A 480 3.98 -22.56 20.49
CA LYS A 480 3.86 -22.38 19.02
C LYS A 480 5.18 -22.13 18.28
N VAL A 481 6.32 -22.16 18.94
CA VAL A 481 7.65 -21.96 18.34
C VAL A 481 8.37 -23.29 18.03
N ALA A 482 7.84 -24.42 18.43
CA ALA A 482 8.38 -25.71 18.04
C ALA A 482 7.77 -26.15 16.72
N GLY A 483 8.51 -25.95 15.62
CA GLY A 483 8.24 -26.59 14.35
C GLY A 483 8.29 -28.12 14.49
N PRO A 484 7.67 -28.90 13.58
CA PRO A 484 7.66 -30.35 13.64
C PRO A 484 9.01 -30.92 13.19
N ALA A 485 9.96 -30.97 14.11
CA ALA A 485 11.16 -31.77 13.97
C ALA A 485 11.36 -32.47 15.33
N GLU A 486 10.73 -33.66 15.47
CA GLU A 486 11.10 -34.76 16.35
C GLU A 486 9.88 -35.56 16.78
N ALA A 487 9.36 -36.35 15.87
CA ALA A 487 8.49 -37.47 16.22
C ALA A 487 8.63 -38.61 15.20
N VAL A 488 9.87 -39.06 15.01
CA VAL A 488 10.12 -40.44 14.50
C VAL A 488 11.37 -40.96 15.18
N GLN A 489 11.19 -41.65 16.30
CA GLN A 489 12.00 -42.78 16.72
C GLN A 489 11.61 -43.16 18.16
N ASN A 490 10.75 -44.14 18.27
CA ASN A 490 10.87 -45.25 19.24
C ASN A 490 9.57 -46.06 19.27
N GLU A 491 9.41 -46.92 18.27
CA GLU A 491 8.71 -48.18 18.45
C GLU A 491 9.63 -49.25 17.88
N GLY A 492 10.32 -49.87 18.77
CA GLY A 492 11.08 -51.05 18.50
C GLY A 492 11.41 -51.76 19.82
N VAL A 493 10.87 -52.99 19.95
CA VAL A 493 11.26 -54.03 20.89
C VAL A 493 10.53 -54.06 22.25
N LYS A 494 9.40 -54.68 22.37
CA LYS A 494 9.19 -56.05 22.90
C LYS A 494 7.75 -56.48 22.72
#